data_aa285b065703f104e049123961a78aac
#
_entry.id   aa285b065703f104e049123961a78aac
#
_cell.length_a   1.000
_cell.length_b   1.000
_cell.length_c   1.000
_cell.angle_alpha   90.00
_cell.angle_beta   90.00
_cell.angle_gamma   90.00
#
_symmetry.space_group_name_H-M   'P 1'
#
loop_
_entity.id
_entity.type
_entity.pdbx_description
1 polymer ?
#
loop_
_entity_poly.entity_id
_entity_poly.type
_entity_poly.pdbx_seq_one_letter_code
_entity_poly.pdbx_strand_id
1 'polypeptide(L)'
;LPPGNRRYLEPVEILPRDALLRLQETRLLAMIAYASERSAFVRKLWSAAGLRPADIQSARDFTQRAPLMDKDQMRAYREEHDDPFCGLLCIDPSDVSFMGSSSGTTGDPTLFSYRWGRDDGNLPAAPGLPQDGPSSYWGGTLRDWWEIGLRPGDYAIYFGLRMRGPMFRLLQELGATPVMLGYGTDDLHQFIDLSRRYRPTLFYAMTAYLGVGLQEIERTMGVDMNDVFASYKGILFAGEPVGPRLRQTFERWGLAGKIFNQTSFGDIGHAHDCREHDGCHAWEDIGVAEIVDPVTGAPIEGDGRGELVVTSLVNPVDPLIRYRGGDIVDMKRGLCGCGRTHARFNPVGRNADEVIVDGRSILPMDVWGAIEDVPETSNGLFQLVRPTRVLDRLTIRVGYAGEPQLASLNRRVADSVEAAIGLRPVIELVPNAAILQSGSRHKIPRTVKQ
;
A
#
# COMPACT_ATOMS: atom_id res chain seq x y z
N LEU A 1 -6.01 -9.15 -23.81
CA LEU A 1 -4.97 -8.15 -23.58
C LEU A 1 -4.72 -7.31 -24.84
N PRO A 2 -4.36 -6.02 -24.71
CA PRO A 2 -4.00 -5.19 -25.85
C PRO A 2 -2.65 -5.63 -26.45
N PRO A 3 -2.34 -5.20 -27.69
CA PRO A 3 -1.00 -5.41 -28.26
C PRO A 3 0.11 -4.96 -27.32
N GLY A 4 1.18 -5.72 -27.21
CA GLY A 4 2.27 -5.50 -26.23
C GLY A 4 3.01 -4.16 -26.35
N ASN A 5 2.87 -3.45 -27.48
CA ASN A 5 3.43 -2.11 -27.68
C ASN A 5 2.52 -0.97 -27.18
N ARG A 6 1.29 -1.26 -26.72
CA ARG A 6 0.42 -0.24 -26.11
C ARG A 6 0.98 0.26 -24.79
N ARG A 7 0.87 1.57 -24.59
CA ARG A 7 1.32 2.23 -23.36
C ARG A 7 0.42 1.88 -22.15
N TYR A 8 -0.88 1.89 -22.35
CA TYR A 8 -1.85 1.62 -21.31
C TYR A 8 -2.49 0.24 -21.49
N LEU A 9 -2.78 -0.43 -20.39
CA LEU A 9 -3.48 -1.71 -20.42
C LEU A 9 -4.94 -1.49 -20.84
N GLU A 10 -5.57 -0.43 -20.33
CA GLU A 10 -6.99 -0.17 -20.53
C GLU A 10 -7.29 1.28 -20.92
N PRO A 11 -8.31 1.50 -21.75
CA PRO A 11 -8.72 2.86 -22.16
C PRO A 11 -9.16 3.74 -20.97
N VAL A 12 -9.67 3.16 -19.88
CA VAL A 12 -10.15 3.90 -18.72
C VAL A 12 -9.05 4.70 -18.02
N GLU A 13 -7.79 4.28 -18.17
CA GLU A 13 -6.63 4.95 -17.57
C GLU A 13 -6.46 6.42 -18.06
N ILE A 14 -6.99 6.72 -19.24
CA ILE A 14 -6.88 8.04 -19.91
C ILE A 14 -8.23 8.62 -20.29
N LEU A 15 -9.32 8.14 -19.71
CA LEU A 15 -10.64 8.73 -19.92
C LEU A 15 -10.60 10.23 -19.59
N PRO A 16 -11.27 11.10 -20.39
CA PRO A 16 -11.44 12.50 -20.00
C PRO A 16 -12.00 12.61 -18.59
N ARG A 17 -11.50 13.55 -17.80
CA ARG A 17 -11.78 13.65 -16.36
C ARG A 17 -13.28 13.65 -16.03
N ASP A 18 -14.07 14.40 -16.80
CA ASP A 18 -15.52 14.45 -16.61
C ASP A 18 -16.23 13.13 -16.93
N ALA A 19 -15.72 12.36 -17.90
CA ALA A 19 -16.24 11.03 -18.21
C ALA A 19 -15.87 10.01 -17.11
N LEU A 20 -14.66 10.10 -16.57
CA LEU A 20 -14.23 9.27 -15.44
C LEU A 20 -15.07 9.54 -14.19
N LEU A 21 -15.35 10.80 -13.88
CA LEU A 21 -16.18 11.16 -12.73
C LEU A 21 -17.65 10.71 -12.89
N ARG A 22 -18.20 10.78 -14.11
CA ARG A 22 -19.55 10.22 -14.38
C ARG A 22 -19.59 8.70 -14.20
N LEU A 23 -18.55 8.00 -14.69
CA LEU A 23 -18.41 6.55 -14.48
C LEU A 23 -18.31 6.21 -12.99
N GLN A 24 -17.49 6.94 -12.25
CA GLN A 24 -17.32 6.79 -10.81
C GLN A 24 -18.64 6.99 -10.07
N GLU A 25 -19.37 8.07 -10.34
CA GLU A 25 -20.67 8.36 -9.71
C GLU A 25 -21.71 7.27 -10.01
N THR A 26 -21.79 6.80 -11.26
CA THR A 26 -22.69 5.71 -11.64
C THR A 26 -22.39 4.44 -10.83
N ARG A 27 -21.12 4.05 -10.73
CA ARG A 27 -20.70 2.88 -9.95
C ARG A 27 -20.91 3.08 -8.46
N LEU A 28 -20.67 4.28 -7.96
CA LEU A 28 -20.86 4.63 -6.55
C LEU A 28 -22.33 4.44 -6.13
N LEU A 29 -23.27 5.03 -6.86
CA LEU A 29 -24.70 4.92 -6.55
C LEU A 29 -25.17 3.45 -6.62
N ALA A 30 -24.72 2.69 -7.61
CA ALA A 30 -25.01 1.27 -7.71
C ALA A 30 -24.42 0.47 -6.52
N MET A 31 -23.19 0.75 -6.11
CA MET A 31 -22.54 0.07 -4.99
C MET A 31 -23.21 0.40 -3.65
N ILE A 32 -23.61 1.64 -3.43
CA ILE A 32 -24.34 2.04 -2.23
C ILE A 32 -25.67 1.26 -2.12
N ALA A 33 -26.43 1.18 -3.21
CA ALA A 33 -27.67 0.41 -3.23
C ALA A 33 -27.41 -1.06 -2.94
N TYR A 34 -26.44 -1.65 -3.61
CA TYR A 34 -26.05 -3.04 -3.45
C TYR A 34 -25.59 -3.37 -2.02
N ALA A 35 -24.64 -2.59 -1.47
CA ALA A 35 -24.10 -2.82 -0.12
C ALA A 35 -25.17 -2.61 0.96
N SER A 36 -26.04 -1.63 0.81
CA SER A 36 -27.13 -1.39 1.76
C SER A 36 -28.20 -2.49 1.77
N GLU A 37 -28.40 -3.15 0.63
CA GLU A 37 -29.29 -4.31 0.58
C GLU A 37 -28.69 -5.55 1.21
N ARG A 38 -27.37 -5.79 1.05
CA ARG A 38 -26.74 -7.08 1.34
C ARG A 38 -25.86 -7.09 2.59
N SER A 39 -25.10 -6.03 2.87
CA SER A 39 -24.26 -5.94 4.06
C SER A 39 -25.07 -5.56 5.31
N ALA A 40 -25.06 -6.41 6.31
CA ALA A 40 -25.72 -6.13 7.59
C ALA A 40 -25.04 -4.97 8.33
N PHE A 41 -23.70 -4.88 8.24
CA PHE A 41 -22.93 -3.80 8.83
C PHE A 41 -23.27 -2.44 8.20
N VAL A 42 -23.27 -2.37 6.85
CA VAL A 42 -23.63 -1.12 6.15
C VAL A 42 -25.03 -0.67 6.51
N ARG A 43 -26.02 -1.56 6.53
CA ARG A 43 -27.38 -1.25 6.98
C ARG A 43 -27.43 -0.67 8.39
N LYS A 44 -26.73 -1.32 9.34
CA LYS A 44 -26.69 -0.86 10.75
C LYS A 44 -26.08 0.54 10.83
N LEU A 45 -24.94 0.76 10.17
CA LEU A 45 -24.21 2.03 10.19
C LEU A 45 -25.06 3.18 9.58
N TRP A 46 -25.67 2.95 8.41
CA TRP A 46 -26.49 3.95 7.72
C TRP A 46 -27.78 4.24 8.45
N SER A 47 -28.43 3.22 9.03
CA SER A 47 -29.63 3.41 9.84
C SER A 47 -29.34 4.23 11.11
N ALA A 48 -28.19 4.01 11.75
CA ALA A 48 -27.75 4.82 12.88
C ALA A 48 -27.52 6.30 12.51
N ALA A 49 -27.09 6.56 11.29
CA ALA A 49 -26.96 7.91 10.73
C ALA A 49 -28.29 8.52 10.22
N GLY A 50 -29.39 7.78 10.28
CA GLY A 50 -30.69 8.23 9.76
C GLY A 50 -30.73 8.35 8.23
N LEU A 51 -29.87 7.63 7.51
CA LEU A 51 -29.72 7.69 6.06
C LEU A 51 -30.25 6.43 5.36
N ARG A 52 -30.81 6.62 4.20
CA ARG A 52 -31.19 5.55 3.25
C ARG A 52 -30.40 5.73 1.94
N PRO A 53 -30.15 4.67 1.16
CA PRO A 53 -29.48 4.78 -0.13
C PRO A 53 -30.07 5.83 -1.06
N ALA A 54 -31.41 5.93 -1.08
CA ALA A 54 -32.14 6.89 -1.92
C ALA A 54 -31.94 8.38 -1.52
N ASP A 55 -31.39 8.63 -0.34
CA ASP A 55 -31.10 9.99 0.14
C ASP A 55 -29.76 10.50 -0.43
N ILE A 56 -29.00 9.65 -1.12
CA ILE A 56 -27.75 9.97 -1.80
C ILE A 56 -28.00 9.93 -3.32
N GLN A 57 -27.92 11.09 -3.96
CA GLN A 57 -28.21 11.24 -5.39
C GLN A 57 -26.98 11.65 -6.22
N SER A 58 -25.87 11.96 -5.55
CA SER A 58 -24.61 12.36 -6.19
C SER A 58 -23.39 11.96 -5.37
N ALA A 59 -22.22 11.96 -5.98
CA ALA A 59 -20.95 11.80 -5.29
C ALA A 59 -20.75 12.89 -4.21
N ARG A 60 -21.24 14.10 -4.46
CA ARG A 60 -21.18 15.19 -3.48
C ARG A 60 -22.07 14.94 -2.26
N ASP A 61 -23.31 14.51 -2.45
CA ASP A 61 -24.18 14.12 -1.32
C ASP A 61 -23.52 13.04 -0.47
N PHE A 62 -22.90 12.07 -1.16
CA PHE A 62 -22.21 10.96 -0.51
C PHE A 62 -21.07 11.43 0.39
N THR A 63 -20.14 12.23 -0.12
CA THR A 63 -18.98 12.71 0.64
C THR A 63 -19.37 13.60 1.82
N GLN A 64 -20.49 14.30 1.74
CA GLN A 64 -20.96 15.20 2.80
C GLN A 64 -21.81 14.52 3.87
N ARG A 65 -22.53 13.45 3.54
CA ARG A 65 -23.59 12.91 4.39
C ARG A 65 -23.37 11.46 4.84
N ALA A 66 -22.75 10.62 3.99
CA ALA A 66 -22.59 9.22 4.30
C ALA A 66 -21.64 9.03 5.50
N PRO A 67 -21.95 8.12 6.44
CA PRO A 67 -21.10 7.89 7.60
C PRO A 67 -19.77 7.26 7.20
N LEU A 68 -18.73 7.60 7.97
CA LEU A 68 -17.41 6.93 7.88
C LEU A 68 -17.48 5.59 8.60
N MET A 69 -16.78 4.59 8.05
CA MET A 69 -16.53 3.31 8.71
C MET A 69 -15.05 3.10 8.99
N ASP A 70 -14.74 2.39 10.06
CA ASP A 70 -13.37 2.06 10.45
C ASP A 70 -13.23 0.63 11.01
N LYS A 71 -12.00 0.24 11.29
CA LYS A 71 -11.67 -1.10 11.80
C LYS A 71 -12.27 -1.40 13.17
N ASP A 72 -12.37 -0.40 14.05
CA ASP A 72 -12.86 -0.61 15.40
C ASP A 72 -14.38 -0.86 15.40
N GLN A 73 -15.11 -0.14 14.55
CA GLN A 73 -16.54 -0.39 14.32
C GLN A 73 -16.78 -1.80 13.73
N MET A 74 -15.94 -2.23 12.77
CA MET A 74 -16.01 -3.57 12.17
C MET A 74 -15.75 -4.67 13.21
N ARG A 75 -14.73 -4.50 14.05
CA ARG A 75 -14.39 -5.43 15.14
C ARG A 75 -15.51 -5.50 16.19
N ALA A 76 -16.02 -4.35 16.60
CA ALA A 76 -17.15 -4.29 17.52
C ALA A 76 -18.38 -5.05 16.97
N TYR A 77 -18.67 -4.91 15.68
CA TYR A 77 -19.74 -5.66 15.03
C TYR A 77 -19.47 -7.17 15.07
N ARG A 78 -18.24 -7.60 14.74
CA ARG A 78 -17.82 -9.01 14.78
C ARG A 78 -18.06 -9.62 16.16
N GLU A 79 -17.64 -8.92 17.21
CA GLU A 79 -17.76 -9.40 18.58
C GLU A 79 -19.21 -9.40 19.08
N GLU A 80 -20.00 -8.38 18.72
CA GLU A 80 -21.41 -8.27 19.11
C GLU A 80 -22.27 -9.37 18.46
N HIS A 81 -21.96 -9.76 17.21
CA HIS A 81 -22.80 -10.67 16.42
C HIS A 81 -22.18 -12.06 16.19
N ASP A 82 -20.98 -12.33 16.74
CA ASP A 82 -20.20 -13.55 16.46
C ASP A 82 -20.05 -13.82 14.96
N ASP A 83 -19.88 -12.76 14.17
CA ASP A 83 -19.77 -12.82 12.71
C ASP A 83 -18.33 -12.56 12.26
N PRO A 84 -17.60 -13.61 11.81
CA PRO A 84 -16.20 -13.47 11.38
C PRO A 84 -15.99 -12.50 10.20
N PHE A 85 -17.04 -12.22 9.44
CA PHE A 85 -17.02 -11.30 8.30
C PHE A 85 -17.42 -9.88 8.67
N CYS A 86 -17.60 -9.57 9.94
CA CYS A 86 -17.96 -8.24 10.46
C CYS A 86 -19.27 -7.66 9.85
N GLY A 87 -20.19 -8.49 9.36
CA GLY A 87 -21.41 -8.05 8.68
C GLY A 87 -21.20 -7.47 7.28
N LEU A 88 -20.00 -7.57 6.73
CA LEU A 88 -19.66 -6.99 5.42
C LEU A 88 -19.99 -7.93 4.26
N LEU A 89 -20.00 -9.23 4.48
CA LEU A 89 -20.16 -10.22 3.41
C LEU A 89 -21.51 -10.06 2.71
N CYS A 90 -21.47 -9.86 1.40
CA CYS A 90 -22.64 -9.65 0.53
C CYS A 90 -22.97 -10.87 -0.33
N ILE A 91 -22.21 -11.94 -0.23
CA ILE A 91 -22.39 -13.23 -0.95
C ILE A 91 -22.55 -14.35 0.06
N ASP A 92 -22.92 -15.56 -0.41
CA ASP A 92 -22.93 -16.75 0.44
C ASP A 92 -21.50 -17.08 0.90
N PRO A 93 -21.27 -17.40 2.20
CA PRO A 93 -19.94 -17.78 2.69
C PRO A 93 -19.29 -18.93 1.92
N SER A 94 -20.07 -19.88 1.37
CA SER A 94 -19.56 -20.97 0.54
C SER A 94 -18.97 -20.51 -0.80
N ASP A 95 -19.29 -19.30 -1.24
CA ASP A 95 -18.78 -18.70 -2.48
C ASP A 95 -17.46 -17.94 -2.26
N VAL A 96 -16.99 -17.81 -1.02
CA VAL A 96 -15.69 -17.19 -0.73
C VAL A 96 -14.56 -18.11 -1.18
N SER A 97 -13.76 -17.67 -2.13
CA SER A 97 -12.68 -18.47 -2.70
C SER A 97 -11.41 -18.47 -1.85
N PHE A 98 -11.12 -17.34 -1.19
CA PHE A 98 -10.03 -17.23 -0.22
C PHE A 98 -10.19 -15.96 0.64
N MET A 99 -9.46 -15.91 1.74
CA MET A 99 -9.40 -14.76 2.63
C MET A 99 -7.99 -14.21 2.69
N GLY A 100 -7.88 -12.90 2.55
CA GLY A 100 -6.66 -12.13 2.79
C GLY A 100 -6.72 -11.42 4.14
N SER A 101 -5.56 -11.00 4.64
CA SER A 101 -5.50 -10.20 5.86
C SER A 101 -4.71 -8.91 5.62
N SER A 102 -5.14 -7.82 6.28
CA SER A 102 -4.29 -6.63 6.39
C SER A 102 -2.97 -6.98 7.08
N SER A 103 -1.94 -6.15 6.92
CA SER A 103 -0.60 -6.40 7.52
C SER A 103 -0.60 -6.47 9.06
N GLY A 104 -1.68 -6.06 9.72
CA GLY A 104 -1.94 -6.30 11.15
C GLY A 104 -0.83 -5.88 12.09
N THR A 105 -0.26 -4.69 11.95
CA THR A 105 0.78 -4.16 12.86
C THR A 105 0.27 -3.97 14.30
N THR A 106 -1.04 -3.99 14.50
CA THR A 106 -1.71 -3.81 15.82
C THR A 106 -2.20 -5.11 16.46
N GLY A 107 -1.86 -6.27 15.90
CA GLY A 107 -2.12 -7.59 16.52
C GLY A 107 -3.41 -8.29 16.08
N ASP A 108 -4.47 -7.58 15.72
CA ASP A 108 -5.73 -8.15 15.20
C ASP A 108 -5.95 -7.72 13.74
N PRO A 109 -5.56 -8.55 12.76
CA PRO A 109 -5.66 -8.20 11.34
C PRO A 109 -7.13 -8.18 10.90
N THR A 110 -7.48 -7.18 10.09
CA THR A 110 -8.75 -7.20 9.37
C THR A 110 -8.67 -8.25 8.27
N LEU A 111 -9.66 -9.13 8.21
CA LEU A 111 -9.81 -10.12 7.17
C LEU A 111 -10.70 -9.57 6.05
N PHE A 112 -10.32 -9.85 4.82
CA PHE A 112 -11.07 -9.51 3.62
C PHE A 112 -11.35 -10.77 2.84
N SER A 113 -12.55 -10.88 2.31
CA SER A 113 -13.01 -12.02 1.55
C SER A 113 -12.90 -11.76 0.06
N TYR A 114 -12.52 -12.76 -0.69
CA TYR A 114 -12.37 -12.67 -2.14
C TYR A 114 -13.07 -13.81 -2.82
N ARG A 115 -13.73 -13.50 -3.93
CA ARG A 115 -14.22 -14.50 -4.87
C ARG A 115 -13.34 -14.50 -6.09
N TRP A 116 -13.00 -15.67 -6.56
CA TRP A 116 -12.17 -15.86 -7.73
C TRP A 116 -12.88 -16.72 -8.76
N GLY A 117 -13.20 -16.18 -9.90
CA GLY A 117 -13.80 -16.89 -11.01
C GLY A 117 -14.37 -15.90 -12.03
N ARG A 118 -14.08 -16.13 -13.31
CA ARG A 118 -14.69 -15.41 -14.40
C ARG A 118 -16.00 -16.06 -14.86
N ASP A 119 -16.20 -17.35 -14.56
CA ASP A 119 -17.10 -18.20 -15.33
C ASP A 119 -18.40 -18.57 -14.65
N ASP A 120 -18.59 -18.20 -13.42
CA ASP A 120 -19.76 -18.64 -12.70
C ASP A 120 -20.87 -17.61 -12.62
N GLY A 121 -21.27 -16.99 -13.69
CA GLY A 121 -22.52 -16.25 -13.93
C GLY A 121 -23.42 -15.83 -12.76
N ASN A 122 -23.01 -16.15 -11.53
CA ASN A 122 -23.75 -16.08 -10.29
C ASN A 122 -23.32 -14.96 -9.35
N LEU A 123 -22.40 -14.05 -9.76
CA LEU A 123 -22.32 -12.77 -9.05
C LEU A 123 -23.65 -12.08 -9.25
N PRO A 124 -24.36 -11.71 -8.19
CA PRO A 124 -25.62 -11.01 -8.37
C PRO A 124 -25.34 -9.82 -9.26
N ALA A 125 -26.05 -9.76 -10.39
CA ALA A 125 -25.96 -8.64 -11.32
C ALA A 125 -26.34 -7.38 -10.55
N ALA A 126 -25.34 -6.62 -10.12
CA ALA A 126 -25.58 -5.29 -9.61
C ALA A 126 -25.57 -4.36 -10.81
N PRO A 127 -26.70 -3.72 -11.17
CA PRO A 127 -26.76 -2.82 -12.29
C PRO A 127 -25.69 -1.74 -12.17
N GLY A 128 -24.89 -1.55 -13.23
CA GLY A 128 -23.80 -0.57 -13.26
C GLY A 128 -22.46 -1.03 -12.67
N LEU A 129 -22.40 -2.20 -12.04
CA LEU A 129 -21.11 -2.77 -11.64
C LEU A 129 -20.50 -3.59 -12.79
N PRO A 130 -19.17 -3.54 -12.98
CA PRO A 130 -18.52 -4.37 -13.99
C PRO A 130 -18.68 -5.83 -13.62
N GLN A 131 -19.17 -6.63 -14.55
CA GLN A 131 -19.38 -8.06 -14.38
C GLN A 131 -18.11 -8.85 -14.69
N ASP A 132 -17.23 -8.32 -15.55
CA ASP A 132 -16.06 -9.00 -16.11
C ASP A 132 -14.89 -8.06 -16.37
N GLY A 133 -13.69 -8.64 -16.36
CA GLY A 133 -12.49 -8.01 -16.89
C GLY A 133 -11.56 -7.35 -15.89
N PRO A 134 -10.51 -6.67 -16.38
CA PRO A 134 -9.47 -6.04 -15.55
C PRO A 134 -9.96 -4.84 -14.70
N SER A 135 -11.14 -4.27 -15.01
CA SER A 135 -11.83 -3.30 -14.14
C SER A 135 -12.39 -3.92 -12.85
N SER A 136 -12.01 -5.15 -12.56
CA SER A 136 -12.26 -5.82 -11.28
C SER A 136 -11.39 -5.23 -10.18
N TYR A 137 -11.65 -5.63 -8.94
CA TYR A 137 -10.86 -5.30 -7.75
C TYR A 137 -9.33 -5.33 -7.97
N TRP A 138 -8.83 -6.29 -8.76
CA TRP A 138 -7.40 -6.47 -9.06
C TRP A 138 -6.91 -5.71 -10.29
N GLY A 139 -7.81 -5.03 -11.02
CA GLY A 139 -7.47 -4.33 -12.27
C GLY A 139 -6.34 -3.32 -12.10
N GLY A 140 -6.33 -2.59 -10.98
CA GLY A 140 -5.23 -1.68 -10.65
C GLY A 140 -3.86 -2.35 -10.68
N THR A 141 -3.71 -3.51 -10.05
CA THR A 141 -2.44 -4.27 -10.02
C THR A 141 -1.97 -4.68 -11.41
N LEU A 142 -2.88 -5.07 -12.30
CA LEU A 142 -2.53 -5.43 -13.67
C LEU A 142 -2.03 -4.22 -14.46
N ARG A 143 -2.64 -3.05 -14.27
CA ARG A 143 -2.20 -1.76 -14.88
C ARG A 143 -0.82 -1.36 -14.38
N ASP A 144 -0.56 -1.56 -13.07
CA ASP A 144 0.71 -1.29 -12.42
C ASP A 144 1.84 -2.10 -13.09
N TRP A 145 1.65 -3.40 -13.22
CA TRP A 145 2.67 -4.26 -13.83
C TRP A 145 2.85 -4.00 -15.32
N TRP A 146 1.75 -3.65 -16.02
CA TRP A 146 1.83 -3.23 -17.42
C TRP A 146 2.62 -1.94 -17.62
N GLU A 147 2.46 -0.95 -16.72
CA GLU A 147 3.22 0.31 -16.74
C GLU A 147 4.72 0.05 -16.57
N ILE A 148 5.11 -0.83 -15.65
CA ILE A 148 6.51 -1.24 -15.45
C ILE A 148 7.09 -1.91 -16.68
N GLY A 149 6.24 -2.49 -17.53
CA GLY A 149 6.66 -3.11 -18.77
C GLY A 149 6.55 -4.62 -18.80
N LEU A 150 5.85 -5.24 -17.84
CA LEU A 150 5.56 -6.68 -17.87
C LEU A 150 4.62 -7.00 -19.04
N ARG A 151 4.93 -8.03 -19.80
CA ARG A 151 4.19 -8.44 -21.01
C ARG A 151 4.00 -9.96 -21.04
N PRO A 152 3.06 -10.45 -21.87
CA PRO A 152 2.92 -11.90 -22.10
C PRO A 152 4.25 -12.54 -22.51
N GLY A 153 4.57 -13.66 -21.86
CA GLY A 153 5.82 -14.41 -22.06
C GLY A 153 6.97 -13.96 -21.15
N ASP A 154 6.85 -12.84 -20.43
CA ASP A 154 7.86 -12.38 -19.47
C ASP A 154 7.85 -13.23 -18.19
N TYR A 155 8.97 -13.23 -17.49
CA TYR A 155 9.07 -13.76 -16.12
C TYR A 155 8.99 -12.63 -15.10
N ALA A 156 8.32 -12.90 -13.98
CA ALA A 156 8.25 -11.97 -12.85
C ALA A 156 8.64 -12.68 -11.55
N ILE A 157 9.62 -12.17 -10.82
CA ILE A 157 9.97 -12.68 -9.50
C ILE A 157 9.16 -11.95 -8.45
N TYR A 158 8.47 -12.73 -7.61
CA TYR A 158 7.67 -12.24 -6.51
C TYR A 158 8.19 -12.78 -5.18
N PHE A 159 8.62 -11.88 -4.30
CA PHE A 159 8.94 -12.20 -2.93
C PHE A 159 7.73 -11.93 -2.04
N GLY A 160 7.23 -12.96 -1.39
CA GLY A 160 6.12 -12.79 -0.46
C GLY A 160 5.51 -14.10 -0.03
N LEU A 161 5.09 -14.16 1.22
CA LEU A 161 4.34 -15.28 1.78
C LEU A 161 2.83 -14.98 1.75
N ARG A 162 2.46 -13.71 1.93
CA ARG A 162 1.08 -13.25 1.86
C ARG A 162 0.70 -12.95 0.42
N MET A 163 -0.57 -13.09 0.09
CA MET A 163 -1.13 -12.79 -1.24
C MET A 163 -0.53 -13.60 -2.41
N ARG A 164 0.20 -14.69 -2.11
CA ARG A 164 0.80 -15.55 -3.16
C ARG A 164 -0.21 -16.03 -4.18
N GLY A 165 -1.35 -16.53 -3.72
CA GLY A 165 -2.40 -17.06 -4.60
C GLY A 165 -2.92 -16.02 -5.59
N PRO A 166 -3.42 -14.86 -5.11
CA PRO A 166 -3.87 -13.78 -5.98
C PRO A 166 -2.77 -13.27 -6.93
N MET A 167 -1.58 -12.98 -6.41
CA MET A 167 -0.49 -12.46 -7.23
C MET A 167 -0.04 -13.45 -8.31
N PHE A 168 0.03 -14.72 -7.97
CA PHE A 168 0.30 -15.80 -8.92
C PHE A 168 -0.69 -15.78 -10.09
N ARG A 169 -1.98 -15.72 -9.77
CA ARG A 169 -3.05 -15.77 -10.77
C ARG A 169 -3.08 -14.50 -11.64
N LEU A 170 -2.88 -13.33 -11.03
CA LEU A 170 -2.81 -12.07 -11.77
C LEU A 170 -1.64 -12.03 -12.76
N LEU A 171 -0.47 -12.55 -12.39
CA LEU A 171 0.66 -12.67 -13.30
C LEU A 171 0.30 -13.57 -14.49
N GLN A 172 -0.39 -14.69 -14.24
CA GLN A 172 -0.87 -15.56 -15.30
C GLN A 172 -1.93 -14.89 -16.19
N GLU A 173 -2.80 -14.04 -15.63
CA GLU A 173 -3.78 -13.28 -16.42
C GLU A 173 -3.11 -12.29 -17.39
N LEU A 174 -1.94 -11.73 -17.02
CA LEU A 174 -1.11 -10.96 -17.94
C LEU A 174 -0.31 -11.84 -18.91
N GLY A 175 -0.42 -13.16 -18.82
CA GLY A 175 0.38 -14.08 -19.63
C GLY A 175 1.85 -14.14 -19.20
N ALA A 176 2.19 -13.63 -18.03
CA ALA A 176 3.54 -13.71 -17.47
C ALA A 176 3.73 -14.97 -16.62
N THR A 177 4.96 -15.44 -16.54
CA THR A 177 5.33 -16.61 -15.72
C THR A 177 5.79 -16.16 -14.35
N PRO A 178 5.05 -16.46 -13.25
CA PRO A 178 5.48 -16.11 -11.91
C PRO A 178 6.57 -17.03 -11.38
N VAL A 179 7.58 -16.45 -10.76
CA VAL A 179 8.61 -17.14 -9.97
C VAL A 179 8.46 -16.70 -8.52
N MET A 180 7.94 -17.59 -7.66
CA MET A 180 7.56 -17.28 -6.29
C MET A 180 8.67 -17.68 -5.33
N LEU A 181 9.25 -16.70 -4.62
CA LEU A 181 10.29 -16.90 -3.62
C LEU A 181 9.79 -16.50 -2.22
N GLY A 182 10.43 -17.03 -1.19
CA GLY A 182 10.24 -16.64 0.21
C GLY A 182 11.20 -15.52 0.64
N TYR A 183 11.41 -15.41 1.96
CA TYR A 183 12.32 -14.41 2.56
C TYR A 183 13.54 -15.04 3.25
N GLY A 184 13.83 -16.30 2.98
CA GLY A 184 14.97 -17.00 3.54
C GLY A 184 16.28 -16.61 2.85
N THR A 185 17.42 -16.92 3.48
CA THR A 185 18.74 -16.72 2.87
C THR A 185 18.87 -17.52 1.58
N ASP A 186 18.36 -18.76 1.56
CA ASP A 186 18.37 -19.62 0.38
C ASP A 186 17.53 -19.03 -0.77
N ASP A 187 16.41 -18.38 -0.46
CA ASP A 187 15.58 -17.70 -1.45
C ASP A 187 16.33 -16.53 -2.12
N LEU A 188 17.18 -15.81 -1.36
CA LEU A 188 18.00 -14.73 -1.91
C LEU A 188 19.10 -15.27 -2.83
N HIS A 189 19.71 -16.42 -2.51
CA HIS A 189 20.66 -17.07 -3.42
C HIS A 189 19.96 -17.55 -4.68
N GLN A 190 18.79 -18.18 -4.56
CA GLN A 190 17.99 -18.60 -5.70
C GLN A 190 17.58 -17.41 -6.57
N PHE A 191 17.24 -16.27 -5.97
CA PHE A 191 16.92 -15.05 -6.70
C PHE A 191 18.02 -14.66 -7.70
N ILE A 192 19.28 -14.71 -7.26
CA ILE A 192 20.43 -14.37 -8.10
C ILE A 192 20.55 -15.34 -9.29
N ASP A 193 20.48 -16.65 -9.02
CA ASP A 193 20.60 -17.67 -10.04
C ASP A 193 19.46 -17.63 -11.06
N LEU A 194 18.23 -17.46 -10.57
CA LEU A 194 17.04 -17.36 -11.41
C LEU A 194 17.02 -16.08 -12.24
N SER A 195 17.48 -14.95 -11.67
CA SER A 195 17.60 -13.67 -12.40
C SER A 195 18.55 -13.79 -13.58
N ARG A 196 19.71 -14.40 -13.38
CA ARG A 196 20.70 -14.63 -14.44
C ARG A 196 20.19 -15.60 -15.50
N ARG A 197 19.50 -16.66 -15.09
CA ARG A 197 19.05 -17.75 -15.98
C ARG A 197 17.82 -17.39 -16.80
N TYR A 198 16.79 -16.82 -16.16
CA TYR A 198 15.50 -16.56 -16.76
C TYR A 198 15.29 -15.12 -17.21
N ARG A 199 16.19 -14.22 -16.86
CA ARG A 199 16.18 -12.81 -17.27
C ARG A 199 14.81 -12.14 -17.03
N PRO A 200 14.29 -12.13 -15.79
CA PRO A 200 12.96 -11.60 -15.47
C PRO A 200 12.83 -10.11 -15.80
N THR A 201 11.60 -9.70 -16.07
CA THR A 201 11.25 -8.31 -16.36
C THR A 201 10.92 -7.51 -15.11
N LEU A 202 10.27 -8.15 -14.14
CA LEU A 202 9.76 -7.54 -12.92
C LEU A 202 10.29 -8.25 -11.69
N PHE A 203 10.68 -7.44 -10.71
CA PHE A 203 10.93 -7.86 -9.34
C PHE A 203 9.93 -7.18 -8.41
N TYR A 204 9.15 -7.96 -7.69
CA TYR A 204 8.20 -7.48 -6.71
C TYR A 204 8.67 -7.82 -5.31
N ALA A 205 8.85 -6.83 -4.45
CA ALA A 205 9.29 -6.97 -3.08
C ALA A 205 8.38 -6.20 -2.12
N MET A 206 8.14 -6.75 -0.94
CA MET A 206 7.30 -6.12 0.07
C MET A 206 8.08 -5.46 1.21
N THR A 207 9.44 -5.45 1.15
CA THR A 207 10.23 -5.00 2.30
C THR A 207 11.63 -4.55 1.95
N ALA A 208 12.11 -3.54 2.67
CA ALA A 208 13.50 -3.11 2.69
C ALA A 208 14.47 -4.23 3.18
N TYR A 209 13.97 -5.22 3.93
CA TYR A 209 14.76 -6.37 4.38
C TYR A 209 15.49 -7.08 3.23
N LEU A 210 14.84 -7.22 2.07
CA LEU A 210 15.46 -7.82 0.88
C LEU A 210 16.65 -7.00 0.39
N GLY A 211 16.55 -5.67 0.43
CA GLY A 211 17.64 -4.78 0.04
C GLY A 211 18.87 -4.96 0.94
N VAL A 212 18.68 -5.09 2.24
CA VAL A 212 19.75 -5.37 3.19
C VAL A 212 20.39 -6.74 2.92
N GLY A 213 19.57 -7.77 2.69
CA GLY A 213 20.05 -9.10 2.36
C GLY A 213 20.86 -9.15 1.06
N LEU A 214 20.41 -8.46 0.01
CA LEU A 214 21.11 -8.37 -1.27
C LEU A 214 22.44 -7.61 -1.17
N GLN A 215 22.50 -6.54 -0.36
CA GLN A 215 23.75 -5.83 -0.06
C GLN A 215 24.76 -6.74 0.64
N GLU A 216 24.30 -7.55 1.59
CA GLU A 216 25.16 -8.51 2.29
C GLU A 216 25.72 -9.57 1.33
N ILE A 217 24.89 -10.07 0.40
CA ILE A 217 25.35 -11.03 -0.62
C ILE A 217 26.36 -10.36 -1.58
N GLU A 218 26.10 -9.15 -2.05
CA GLU A 218 27.05 -8.38 -2.86
C GLU A 218 28.42 -8.30 -2.17
N ARG A 219 28.40 -7.92 -0.88
CA ARG A 219 29.62 -7.73 -0.07
C ARG A 219 30.38 -9.04 0.21
N THR A 220 29.66 -10.12 0.54
CA THR A 220 30.29 -11.38 1.02
C THR A 220 30.66 -12.33 -0.11
N MET A 221 29.90 -12.33 -1.20
CA MET A 221 30.06 -13.25 -2.32
C MET A 221 30.64 -12.58 -3.56
N GLY A 222 30.82 -11.27 -3.58
CA GLY A 222 31.33 -10.53 -4.73
C GLY A 222 30.43 -10.61 -5.97
N VAL A 223 29.10 -10.73 -5.76
CA VAL A 223 28.13 -10.83 -6.87
C VAL A 223 28.04 -9.49 -7.58
N ASP A 224 28.15 -9.48 -8.91
CA ASP A 224 27.84 -8.30 -9.72
C ASP A 224 26.30 -8.15 -9.81
N MET A 225 25.76 -7.20 -9.04
CA MET A 225 24.33 -6.94 -8.99
C MET A 225 23.82 -6.24 -10.26
N ASN A 226 24.69 -5.56 -11.03
CA ASN A 226 24.30 -5.01 -12.33
C ASN A 226 23.98 -6.13 -13.34
N ASP A 227 24.73 -7.23 -13.30
CA ASP A 227 24.43 -8.42 -14.11
C ASP A 227 23.12 -9.07 -13.67
N VAL A 228 22.87 -9.19 -12.36
CA VAL A 228 21.63 -9.75 -11.80
C VAL A 228 20.42 -8.96 -12.24
N PHE A 229 20.50 -7.62 -12.17
CA PHE A 229 19.37 -6.73 -12.51
C PHE A 229 19.32 -6.30 -13.98
N ALA A 230 20.23 -6.75 -14.84
CA ALA A 230 20.35 -6.27 -16.22
C ALA A 230 19.07 -6.42 -17.08
N SER A 231 18.22 -7.43 -16.80
CA SER A 231 16.98 -7.67 -17.55
C SER A 231 15.77 -6.93 -17.03
N TYR A 232 15.84 -6.44 -15.77
CA TYR A 232 14.68 -5.86 -15.10
C TYR A 232 14.30 -4.51 -15.72
N LYS A 233 13.04 -4.34 -16.07
CA LYS A 233 12.42 -3.07 -16.47
C LYS A 233 11.94 -2.28 -15.27
N GLY A 234 11.67 -2.96 -14.14
CA GLY A 234 11.37 -2.31 -12.89
C GLY A 234 11.37 -3.24 -11.69
N ILE A 235 11.54 -2.63 -10.55
CA ILE A 235 11.35 -3.24 -9.24
C ILE A 235 10.21 -2.50 -8.54
N LEU A 236 9.33 -3.27 -7.93
CA LEU A 236 8.13 -2.76 -7.27
C LEU A 236 8.22 -3.03 -5.78
N PHE A 237 8.21 -1.98 -5.00
CA PHE A 237 8.16 -2.05 -3.54
C PHE A 237 6.75 -1.78 -3.02
N ALA A 238 6.31 -2.61 -2.08
CA ALA A 238 5.03 -2.46 -1.42
C ALA A 238 5.16 -2.63 0.10
N GLY A 239 4.21 -2.08 0.85
CA GLY A 239 4.10 -2.28 2.29
C GLY A 239 4.91 -1.30 3.15
N GLU A 240 6.05 -0.83 2.70
CA GLU A 240 6.81 0.28 3.30
C GLU A 240 7.54 1.08 2.22
N PRO A 241 7.81 2.37 2.45
CA PRO A 241 8.60 3.17 1.53
C PRO A 241 10.03 2.66 1.41
N VAL A 242 10.66 2.90 0.26
CA VAL A 242 12.09 2.67 0.08
C VAL A 242 12.84 3.89 0.55
N GLY A 243 13.69 3.72 1.58
CA GLY A 243 14.54 4.79 2.10
C GLY A 243 15.53 5.32 1.04
N PRO A 244 15.98 6.58 1.19
CA PRO A 244 16.85 7.22 0.19
C PRO A 244 18.13 6.44 -0.09
N ARG A 245 18.74 5.87 0.92
CA ARG A 245 20.01 5.12 0.81
C ARG A 245 19.83 3.79 0.08
N LEU A 246 18.78 3.07 0.40
CA LEU A 246 18.46 1.81 -0.30
C LEU A 246 18.10 2.10 -1.76
N ARG A 247 17.39 3.20 -2.03
CA ARG A 247 17.13 3.67 -3.40
C ARG A 247 18.44 3.92 -4.16
N GLN A 248 19.40 4.66 -3.59
CA GLN A 248 20.71 4.88 -4.17
C GLN A 248 21.47 3.57 -4.46
N THR A 249 21.34 2.58 -3.57
CA THR A 249 21.94 1.26 -3.78
C THR A 249 21.35 0.57 -5.01
N PHE A 250 20.03 0.56 -5.15
CA PHE A 250 19.37 -0.01 -6.33
C PHE A 250 19.71 0.76 -7.61
N GLU A 251 19.83 2.09 -7.54
CA GLU A 251 20.27 2.91 -8.68
C GLU A 251 21.68 2.54 -9.13
N ARG A 252 22.58 2.32 -8.16
CA ARG A 252 23.96 1.82 -8.42
C ARG A 252 23.95 0.44 -9.08
N TRP A 253 22.96 -0.40 -8.81
CA TRP A 253 22.74 -1.70 -9.46
C TRP A 253 22.00 -1.60 -10.82
N GLY A 254 21.99 -0.43 -11.43
CA GLY A 254 21.42 -0.21 -12.78
C GLY A 254 19.91 -0.03 -12.82
N LEU A 255 19.28 0.28 -11.68
CA LEU A 255 17.84 0.43 -11.55
C LEU A 255 17.38 1.91 -11.43
N ALA A 256 18.23 2.86 -11.82
CA ALA A 256 17.84 4.28 -11.86
C ALA A 256 16.57 4.46 -12.71
N GLY A 257 15.55 5.16 -12.19
CA GLY A 257 14.26 5.36 -12.84
C GLY A 257 13.41 4.10 -13.01
N LYS A 258 13.81 2.97 -12.40
CA LYS A 258 13.09 1.70 -12.46
C LYS A 258 12.55 1.24 -11.09
N ILE A 259 12.58 2.11 -10.08
CA ILE A 259 12.10 1.81 -8.73
C ILE A 259 10.71 2.39 -8.57
N PHE A 260 9.71 1.53 -8.53
CA PHE A 260 8.30 1.90 -8.40
C PHE A 260 7.79 1.61 -7.00
N ASN A 261 6.96 2.52 -6.47
CA ASN A 261 6.28 2.32 -5.20
C ASN A 261 4.86 1.81 -5.47
N GLN A 262 4.43 0.86 -4.67
CA GLN A 262 3.04 0.42 -4.60
C GLN A 262 2.54 0.57 -3.18
N THR A 263 1.33 1.02 -3.05
CA THR A 263 0.66 1.13 -1.75
C THR A 263 -0.72 0.49 -1.79
N SER A 264 -1.26 0.19 -0.62
CA SER A 264 -2.67 -0.16 -0.52
C SER A 264 -3.51 1.05 -0.92
N PHE A 265 -4.51 0.83 -1.76
CA PHE A 265 -5.56 1.80 -1.99
C PHE A 265 -6.66 1.58 -0.94
N GLY A 266 -6.32 1.87 0.32
CA GLY A 266 -7.21 1.76 1.47
C GLY A 266 -7.90 0.40 1.64
N ASP A 267 -7.18 -0.69 1.34
CA ASP A 267 -7.69 -2.07 1.38
C ASP A 267 -8.75 -2.41 0.28
N ILE A 268 -9.02 -1.51 -0.69
CA ILE A 268 -9.92 -1.79 -1.84
C ILE A 268 -9.16 -2.12 -3.14
N GLY A 269 -7.86 -2.23 -3.11
CA GLY A 269 -6.99 -2.51 -4.24
C GLY A 269 -5.58 -1.98 -4.02
N HIS A 270 -4.84 -1.84 -5.10
CA HIS A 270 -3.51 -1.26 -5.08
C HIS A 270 -3.47 0.02 -5.91
N ALA A 271 -2.62 0.95 -5.48
CA ALA A 271 -2.22 2.14 -6.20
C ALA A 271 -0.70 2.12 -6.36
N HIS A 272 -0.18 2.57 -7.49
CA HIS A 272 1.25 2.59 -7.72
C HIS A 272 1.68 3.83 -8.49
N ASP A 273 2.94 4.22 -8.33
CA ASP A 273 3.49 5.30 -9.12
C ASP A 273 3.72 4.87 -10.57
N CYS A 274 3.74 5.83 -11.47
CA CYS A 274 4.11 5.62 -12.85
C CYS A 274 5.55 6.10 -13.10
N ARG A 275 5.99 6.09 -14.35
CA ARG A 275 7.32 6.56 -14.75
C ARG A 275 7.64 8.02 -14.39
N GLU A 276 6.65 8.84 -14.06
CA GLU A 276 6.86 10.21 -13.61
C GLU A 276 7.24 10.29 -12.12
N HIS A 277 7.03 9.20 -11.36
CA HIS A 277 7.32 9.12 -9.92
C HIS A 277 6.74 10.28 -9.09
N ASP A 278 5.54 10.76 -9.49
CA ASP A 278 4.84 11.88 -8.85
C ASP A 278 3.56 11.43 -8.13
N GLY A 279 3.65 10.38 -7.36
CA GLY A 279 2.57 9.79 -6.58
C GLY A 279 1.89 8.59 -7.21
N CYS A 280 1.24 7.80 -6.36
CA CYS A 280 0.54 6.58 -6.74
C CYS A 280 -0.85 6.90 -7.31
N HIS A 281 -1.18 6.38 -8.50
CA HIS A 281 -2.49 6.56 -9.11
C HIS A 281 -3.58 5.86 -8.30
N ALA A 282 -4.56 6.64 -7.83
CA ALA A 282 -5.81 6.15 -7.29
C ALA A 282 -6.72 5.75 -8.45
N TRP A 283 -6.98 4.45 -8.63
CA TRP A 283 -7.81 3.97 -9.72
C TRP A 283 -9.28 4.32 -9.49
N GLU A 284 -9.69 5.51 -9.95
CA GLU A 284 -11.01 6.11 -9.65
C GLU A 284 -12.19 5.43 -10.36
N ASP A 285 -11.92 4.51 -11.25
CA ASP A 285 -12.93 3.59 -11.77
C ASP A 285 -13.15 2.35 -10.87
N ILE A 286 -12.20 2.04 -9.98
CA ILE A 286 -12.26 0.94 -9.02
C ILE A 286 -12.74 1.41 -7.65
N GLY A 287 -12.38 2.65 -7.27
CA GLY A 287 -12.72 3.22 -5.97
C GLY A 287 -12.90 4.73 -5.97
N VAL A 288 -13.63 5.24 -4.99
CA VAL A 288 -13.60 6.66 -4.66
C VAL A 288 -12.48 6.89 -3.65
N ALA A 289 -11.64 7.90 -3.92
CA ALA A 289 -10.61 8.37 -3.01
C ALA A 289 -10.97 9.75 -2.47
N GLU A 290 -11.23 9.84 -1.18
CA GLU A 290 -11.42 11.09 -0.45
C GLU A 290 -10.23 11.32 0.49
N ILE A 291 -10.01 12.56 0.88
CA ILE A 291 -9.19 12.89 2.05
C ILE A 291 -10.05 13.64 3.07
N VAL A 292 -9.85 13.30 4.33
CA VAL A 292 -10.57 13.92 5.44
C VAL A 292 -9.58 14.43 6.50
N ASP A 293 -10.02 15.39 7.27
CA ASP A 293 -9.30 15.78 8.49
C ASP A 293 -9.25 14.57 9.45
N PRO A 294 -8.07 14.14 9.90
CA PRO A 294 -7.93 12.90 10.67
C PRO A 294 -8.57 12.97 12.07
N VAL A 295 -8.87 14.17 12.58
CA VAL A 295 -9.48 14.37 13.90
C VAL A 295 -10.99 14.49 13.80
N THR A 296 -11.47 15.37 12.92
CA THR A 296 -12.90 15.68 12.80
C THR A 296 -13.63 14.79 11.81
N GLY A 297 -12.92 14.14 10.87
CA GLY A 297 -13.51 13.41 9.76
C GLY A 297 -14.13 14.30 8.68
N ALA A 298 -13.94 15.62 8.77
CA ALA A 298 -14.49 16.57 7.79
C ALA A 298 -13.79 16.38 6.42
N PRO A 299 -14.55 16.34 5.31
CA PRO A 299 -13.96 16.24 3.97
C PRO A 299 -13.03 17.42 3.64
N ILE A 300 -11.90 17.12 3.00
CA ILE A 300 -10.96 18.10 2.46
C ILE A 300 -11.14 18.11 0.94
N GLU A 301 -11.58 19.23 0.41
CA GLU A 301 -11.78 19.40 -1.04
C GLU A 301 -10.46 19.74 -1.75
N GLY A 302 -10.28 19.22 -2.97
CA GLY A 302 -9.12 19.51 -3.81
C GLY A 302 -7.87 18.73 -3.42
N ASP A 303 -6.71 19.34 -3.69
CA ASP A 303 -5.40 18.81 -3.34
C ASP A 303 -5.06 19.12 -1.87
N GLY A 304 -4.28 18.27 -1.23
CA GLY A 304 -3.85 18.51 0.14
C GLY A 304 -3.52 17.25 0.91
N ARG A 305 -3.19 17.44 2.18
CA ARG A 305 -2.91 16.37 3.13
C ARG A 305 -4.14 16.04 3.96
N GLY A 306 -4.41 14.74 4.12
CA GLY A 306 -5.47 14.25 4.99
C GLY A 306 -5.41 12.75 5.17
N GLU A 307 -6.33 12.21 5.97
CA GLU A 307 -6.52 10.77 6.07
C GLU A 307 -7.26 10.25 4.84
N LEU A 308 -6.71 9.21 4.20
CA LEU A 308 -7.33 8.58 3.04
C LEU A 308 -8.59 7.82 3.46
N VAL A 309 -9.68 8.14 2.82
CA VAL A 309 -10.97 7.44 2.91
C VAL A 309 -11.31 6.87 1.55
N VAL A 310 -11.72 5.60 1.52
CA VAL A 310 -11.99 4.91 0.26
C VAL A 310 -13.38 4.29 0.24
N THR A 311 -13.95 4.22 -0.96
CA THR A 311 -15.18 3.46 -1.21
C THR A 311 -14.95 2.52 -2.38
N SER A 312 -15.24 1.25 -2.17
CA SER A 312 -15.18 0.21 -3.20
C SER A 312 -16.27 0.42 -4.24
N LEU A 313 -15.92 0.34 -5.53
CA LEU A 313 -16.87 0.47 -6.64
C LEU A 313 -17.08 -0.83 -7.43
N VAL A 314 -16.20 -1.81 -7.23
CA VAL A 314 -16.16 -3.02 -8.06
C VAL A 314 -16.05 -4.32 -7.26
N ASN A 315 -15.97 -4.24 -5.92
CA ASN A 315 -15.94 -5.42 -5.07
C ASN A 315 -17.34 -5.76 -4.55
N PRO A 316 -18.01 -6.81 -5.07
CA PRO A 316 -19.33 -7.19 -4.60
C PRO A 316 -19.31 -8.17 -3.41
N VAL A 317 -18.13 -8.59 -2.95
CA VAL A 317 -17.99 -9.62 -1.90
C VAL A 317 -18.16 -9.01 -0.51
N ASP A 318 -17.31 -8.03 -0.18
CA ASP A 318 -17.29 -7.31 1.09
C ASP A 318 -16.94 -5.82 0.86
N PRO A 319 -17.85 -5.07 0.21
CA PRO A 319 -17.55 -3.70 -0.19
C PRO A 319 -17.32 -2.79 1.01
N LEU A 320 -16.20 -2.06 0.99
CA LEU A 320 -15.90 -1.01 1.95
C LEU A 320 -16.53 0.31 1.47
N ILE A 321 -17.31 0.96 2.33
CA ILE A 321 -18.04 2.20 2.02
C ILE A 321 -17.57 3.31 2.95
N ARG A 322 -16.91 4.35 2.42
CA ARG A 322 -16.27 5.44 3.20
C ARG A 322 -15.38 4.92 4.32
N TYR A 323 -14.54 3.96 3.97
CA TYR A 323 -13.65 3.32 4.92
C TYR A 323 -12.37 4.13 5.15
N ARG A 324 -12.07 4.38 6.42
CA ARG A 324 -10.84 5.01 6.86
C ARG A 324 -9.89 3.97 7.46
N GLY A 325 -8.77 3.78 6.77
CA GLY A 325 -7.72 2.81 7.16
C GLY A 325 -6.66 3.37 8.10
N GLY A 326 -6.67 4.70 8.32
CA GLY A 326 -5.67 5.40 9.10
C GLY A 326 -4.44 5.85 8.31
N ASP A 327 -4.43 5.72 6.99
CA ASP A 327 -3.32 6.16 6.16
C ASP A 327 -3.40 7.68 5.89
N ILE A 328 -2.34 8.42 6.21
CA ILE A 328 -2.19 9.85 5.90
C ILE A 328 -1.51 9.96 4.54
N VAL A 329 -2.11 10.76 3.66
CA VAL A 329 -1.64 10.93 2.27
C VAL A 329 -1.60 12.39 1.86
N ASP A 330 -0.73 12.71 0.91
CA ASP A 330 -0.77 13.94 0.12
C ASP A 330 -1.46 13.64 -1.22
N MET A 331 -2.67 14.19 -1.42
CA MET A 331 -3.51 13.96 -2.62
C MET A 331 -3.26 15.02 -3.68
N LYS A 332 -3.18 14.60 -4.95
CA LYS A 332 -3.11 15.44 -6.14
C LYS A 332 -4.14 15.01 -7.17
N ARG A 333 -5.01 15.93 -7.59
CA ARG A 333 -6.11 15.64 -8.54
C ARG A 333 -5.86 16.11 -9.97
N GLY A 334 -4.75 16.82 -10.21
CA GLY A 334 -4.36 17.30 -11.54
C GLY A 334 -3.88 16.17 -12.47
N LEU A 335 -3.79 16.48 -13.76
CA LEU A 335 -3.27 15.55 -14.77
C LEU A 335 -1.82 15.14 -14.44
N CYS A 336 -1.51 13.87 -14.66
CA CYS A 336 -0.14 13.38 -14.57
C CYS A 336 0.59 13.55 -15.89
N GLY A 337 1.89 13.83 -15.86
CA GLY A 337 2.77 13.83 -17.04
C GLY A 337 2.74 12.50 -17.82
N CYS A 338 2.39 11.40 -17.15
CA CYS A 338 2.20 10.11 -17.81
C CYS A 338 0.97 10.06 -18.73
N GLY A 339 0.08 11.05 -18.70
CA GLY A 339 -1.15 11.13 -19.50
C GLY A 339 -2.39 10.52 -18.82
N ARG A 340 -2.26 9.87 -17.65
CA ARG A 340 -3.42 9.38 -16.89
C ARG A 340 -4.18 10.52 -16.25
N THR A 341 -5.49 10.36 -16.18
CA THR A 341 -6.43 11.36 -15.67
C THR A 341 -6.87 11.09 -14.23
N HIS A 342 -6.49 9.94 -13.70
CA HIS A 342 -6.76 9.54 -12.32
C HIS A 342 -5.97 10.39 -11.31
N ALA A 343 -6.58 10.69 -10.17
CA ALA A 343 -5.91 11.31 -9.05
C ALA A 343 -4.70 10.49 -8.59
N ARG A 344 -3.79 11.13 -7.87
CA ARG A 344 -2.58 10.50 -7.30
C ARG A 344 -2.49 10.85 -5.83
N PHE A 345 -1.87 9.97 -5.07
CA PHE A 345 -1.54 10.26 -3.69
C PHE A 345 -0.17 9.69 -3.31
N ASN A 346 0.50 10.38 -2.41
CA ASN A 346 1.73 9.91 -1.77
C ASN A 346 1.40 9.52 -0.33
N PRO A 347 1.62 8.27 0.09
CA PRO A 347 1.54 7.90 1.50
C PRO A 347 2.60 8.66 2.30
N VAL A 348 2.19 9.34 3.35
CA VAL A 348 3.08 10.07 4.27
C VAL A 348 3.35 9.25 5.53
N GLY A 349 2.36 8.49 5.97
CA GLY A 349 2.44 7.63 7.15
C GLY A 349 1.08 7.18 7.60
N ARG A 350 0.99 6.72 8.83
CA ARG A 350 -0.27 6.34 9.46
C ARG A 350 -0.59 7.25 10.63
N ASN A 351 -1.85 7.54 10.84
CA ASN A 351 -2.31 8.24 12.04
C ASN A 351 -1.87 7.51 13.33
N ALA A 352 -1.81 6.18 13.30
CA ALA A 352 -1.29 5.36 14.40
C ALA A 352 0.22 5.50 14.62
N ASP A 353 0.99 5.92 13.62
CA ASP A 353 2.44 6.09 13.70
C ASP A 353 2.85 7.54 14.02
N GLU A 354 1.91 8.46 14.02
CA GLU A 354 2.15 9.87 14.30
C GLU A 354 2.50 10.10 15.78
N VAL A 355 3.57 10.83 16.02
CA VAL A 355 3.99 11.32 17.34
C VAL A 355 3.88 12.83 17.36
N ILE A 356 3.23 13.40 18.38
CA ILE A 356 3.12 14.85 18.56
C ILE A 356 4.04 15.26 19.69
N VAL A 357 5.01 16.15 19.40
CA VAL A 357 5.93 16.73 20.38
C VAL A 357 5.93 18.22 20.19
N ASP A 358 5.74 19.00 21.27
CA ASP A 358 5.64 20.46 21.23
C ASP A 358 4.64 20.97 20.18
N GLY A 359 3.50 20.27 20.01
CA GLY A 359 2.48 20.59 19.03
C GLY A 359 2.85 20.28 17.57
N ARG A 360 4.00 19.66 17.31
CA ARG A 360 4.44 19.25 15.97
C ARG A 360 4.13 17.78 15.72
N SER A 361 3.50 17.50 14.60
CA SER A 361 3.27 16.14 14.08
C SER A 361 4.57 15.61 13.46
N ILE A 362 5.01 14.44 13.90
CA ILE A 362 6.23 13.77 13.43
C ILE A 362 5.83 12.36 12.99
N LEU A 363 6.16 12.04 11.77
CA LEU A 363 5.96 10.71 11.17
C LEU A 363 7.33 10.04 10.90
N PRO A 364 7.40 8.71 10.78
CA PRO A 364 8.65 8.03 10.49
C PRO A 364 9.40 8.57 9.27
N MET A 365 8.69 9.00 8.23
CA MET A 365 9.29 9.56 7.01
C MET A 365 10.07 10.85 7.26
N ASP A 366 9.68 11.65 8.25
CA ASP A 366 10.32 12.96 8.54
C ASP A 366 11.75 12.79 9.07
N VAL A 367 12.04 11.66 9.72
CA VAL A 367 13.35 11.37 10.32
C VAL A 367 14.19 10.36 9.52
N TRP A 368 13.59 9.68 8.54
CA TRP A 368 14.22 8.56 7.85
C TRP A 368 15.54 8.94 7.15
N GLY A 369 15.50 9.96 6.31
CA GLY A 369 16.69 10.42 5.59
C GLY A 369 17.81 10.85 6.52
N ALA A 370 17.49 11.61 7.58
CA ALA A 370 18.47 12.07 8.55
C ALA A 370 19.17 10.90 9.29
N ILE A 371 18.46 9.80 9.54
CA ILE A 371 19.05 8.61 10.14
C ILE A 371 19.96 7.89 9.13
N GLU A 372 19.54 7.79 7.86
CA GLU A 372 20.35 7.17 6.81
C GLU A 372 21.63 7.95 6.44
N ASP A 373 21.68 9.26 6.67
CA ASP A 373 22.83 10.10 6.38
C ASP A 373 24.04 9.80 7.27
N VAL A 374 23.83 9.15 8.43
CA VAL A 374 24.92 8.70 9.29
C VAL A 374 25.40 7.31 8.85
N PRO A 375 26.68 7.12 8.52
CA PRO A 375 27.16 5.87 7.88
C PRO A 375 26.82 4.58 8.61
N GLU A 376 26.93 4.56 9.93
CA GLU A 376 26.68 3.35 10.74
C GLU A 376 25.19 3.03 10.89
N THR A 377 24.30 3.98 10.59
CA THR A 377 22.83 3.83 10.62
C THR A 377 22.20 3.88 9.23
N SER A 378 23.04 3.82 8.18
CA SER A 378 22.65 3.95 6.77
C SER A 378 21.69 2.86 6.25
N ASN A 379 21.46 1.79 7.00
CA ASN A 379 20.44 0.79 6.69
C ASN A 379 19.01 1.28 6.97
N GLY A 380 18.84 2.48 7.56
CA GLY A 380 17.54 3.07 7.84
C GLY A 380 16.67 2.21 8.77
N LEU A 381 17.27 1.44 9.65
CA LEU A 381 16.58 0.62 10.65
C LEU A 381 16.33 1.47 11.91
N PHE A 382 15.10 1.86 12.12
CA PHE A 382 14.71 2.67 13.27
C PHE A 382 13.25 2.47 13.66
N GLN A 383 12.91 2.90 14.89
CA GLN A 383 11.56 2.89 15.43
C GLN A 383 11.32 4.15 16.27
N LEU A 384 10.21 4.84 16.06
CA LEU A 384 9.72 5.87 16.98
C LEU A 384 9.13 5.18 18.21
N VAL A 385 9.56 5.56 19.40
CA VAL A 385 9.00 5.04 20.66
C VAL A 385 7.79 5.88 21.01
N ARG A 386 6.59 5.30 20.93
CA ARG A 386 5.29 5.96 21.05
C ARG A 386 4.39 5.28 22.08
N PRO A 387 4.64 5.45 23.39
CA PRO A 387 3.71 4.97 24.43
C PRO A 387 2.33 5.64 24.33
N THR A 388 2.29 6.93 23.96
CA THR A 388 1.09 7.74 23.68
C THR A 388 1.28 8.57 22.43
N ARG A 389 0.21 9.17 21.89
CA ARG A 389 0.28 10.01 20.68
C ARG A 389 1.02 11.32 20.95
N VAL A 390 0.80 11.95 22.10
CA VAL A 390 1.43 13.19 22.52
C VAL A 390 2.52 12.89 23.54
N LEU A 391 3.72 13.37 23.29
CA LEU A 391 4.90 13.10 24.13
C LEU A 391 5.58 14.42 24.51
N ASP A 392 6.23 14.42 25.68
CA ASP A 392 7.07 15.54 26.12
C ASP A 392 8.36 15.62 25.32
N ARG A 393 8.83 14.50 24.76
CA ARG A 393 10.03 14.42 23.92
C ARG A 393 9.99 13.23 22.96
N LEU A 394 10.62 13.42 21.81
CA LEU A 394 10.79 12.37 20.81
C LEU A 394 11.89 11.40 21.25
N THR A 395 11.58 10.11 21.27
CA THR A 395 12.57 9.03 21.45
C THR A 395 12.61 8.18 20.19
N ILE A 396 13.80 7.93 19.67
CA ILE A 396 14.00 7.11 18.46
C ILE A 396 14.99 5.99 18.80
N ARG A 397 14.55 4.75 18.61
CA ARG A 397 15.43 3.58 18.65
C ARG A 397 16.05 3.40 17.27
N VAL A 398 17.38 3.42 17.18
CA VAL A 398 18.12 3.42 15.91
C VAL A 398 19.07 2.23 15.86
N GLY A 399 18.95 1.44 14.80
CA GLY A 399 19.82 0.32 14.50
C GLY A 399 21.15 0.76 13.93
N TYR A 400 22.24 0.17 14.37
CA TYR A 400 23.59 0.43 13.84
C TYR A 400 24.29 -0.84 13.39
N ALA A 401 25.24 -0.67 12.48
CA ALA A 401 26.14 -1.71 11.99
C ALA A 401 27.59 -1.48 12.46
N GLY A 402 28.39 -2.55 12.55
CA GLY A 402 29.78 -2.50 12.96
C GLY A 402 29.98 -2.30 14.47
N GLU A 403 31.13 -1.79 14.83
CA GLU A 403 31.56 -1.54 16.23
C GLU A 403 31.86 -0.05 16.43
N PRO A 404 30.85 0.85 16.34
CA PRO A 404 31.08 2.29 16.50
C PRO A 404 31.29 2.69 17.96
N GLN A 405 31.91 3.85 18.15
CA GLN A 405 31.96 4.50 19.44
C GLN A 405 30.56 5.09 19.73
N LEU A 406 29.77 4.42 20.58
CA LEU A 406 28.33 4.67 20.77
C LEU A 406 28.00 6.10 21.19
N ALA A 407 28.80 6.72 22.08
CA ALA A 407 28.52 8.10 22.53
C ALA A 407 28.67 9.11 21.37
N SER A 408 29.65 8.93 20.50
CA SER A 408 29.84 9.75 19.29
C SER A 408 28.74 9.51 18.26
N LEU A 409 28.38 8.26 18.03
CA LEU A 409 27.30 7.89 17.11
C LEU A 409 25.96 8.48 17.57
N ASN A 410 25.63 8.34 18.86
CA ASN A 410 24.40 8.89 19.43
C ASN A 410 24.28 10.39 19.16
N ARG A 411 25.35 11.14 19.38
CA ARG A 411 25.37 12.60 19.14
C ARG A 411 25.17 12.90 17.65
N ARG A 412 25.88 12.25 16.74
CA ARG A 412 25.78 12.50 15.29
C ARG A 412 24.36 12.21 14.76
N VAL A 413 23.74 11.11 15.21
CA VAL A 413 22.35 10.80 14.82
C VAL A 413 21.37 11.83 15.38
N ALA A 414 21.54 12.22 16.66
CA ALA A 414 20.69 13.24 17.25
C ALA A 414 20.81 14.59 16.53
N ASP A 415 22.06 15.01 16.20
CA ASP A 415 22.33 16.26 15.48
C ASP A 415 21.73 16.25 14.06
N SER A 416 21.84 15.13 13.35
CA SER A 416 21.26 14.95 12.00
C SER A 416 19.74 15.04 12.02
N VAL A 417 19.08 14.36 12.96
CA VAL A 417 17.62 14.39 13.10
C VAL A 417 17.16 15.81 13.52
N GLU A 418 17.85 16.44 14.47
CA GLU A 418 17.54 17.81 14.89
C GLU A 418 17.62 18.82 13.73
N ALA A 419 18.62 18.65 12.87
CA ALA A 419 18.77 19.50 11.68
C ALA A 419 17.60 19.31 10.69
N ALA A 420 17.06 18.10 10.57
CA ALA A 420 15.97 17.77 9.66
C ALA A 420 14.60 18.24 10.14
N ILE A 421 14.28 18.04 11.42
CA ILE A 421 12.93 18.31 11.94
C ILE A 421 12.86 19.48 12.95
N GLY A 422 14.01 20.08 13.29
CA GLY A 422 14.08 21.19 14.25
C GLY A 422 13.73 20.82 15.68
N LEU A 423 13.86 19.53 16.03
CA LEU A 423 13.60 18.99 17.37
C LEU A 423 14.66 17.95 17.71
N ARG A 424 15.31 18.10 18.86
CA ARG A 424 16.35 17.18 19.32
C ARG A 424 15.75 15.91 19.91
N PRO A 425 15.98 14.73 19.32
CA PRO A 425 15.48 13.47 19.85
C PRO A 425 16.38 12.89 20.95
N VAL A 426 15.82 11.98 21.74
CA VAL A 426 16.58 10.99 22.51
C VAL A 426 16.84 9.79 21.61
N ILE A 427 18.10 9.40 21.45
CA ILE A 427 18.49 8.26 20.62
C ILE A 427 18.82 7.06 21.49
N GLU A 428 18.15 5.92 21.22
CA GLU A 428 18.44 4.61 21.77
C GLU A 428 19.13 3.78 20.70
N LEU A 429 20.46 3.60 20.82
CA LEU A 429 21.23 2.80 19.86
C LEU A 429 21.12 1.30 20.17
N VAL A 430 20.78 0.51 19.17
CA VAL A 430 20.70 -0.96 19.24
C VAL A 430 21.37 -1.59 18.02
N PRO A 431 21.90 -2.83 18.11
CA PRO A 431 22.35 -3.52 16.91
C PRO A 431 21.21 -3.72 15.90
N ASN A 432 21.51 -3.64 14.60
CA ASN A 432 20.50 -3.83 13.52
C ASN A 432 19.65 -5.08 13.71
N ALA A 433 20.25 -6.18 14.20
CA ALA A 433 19.55 -7.44 14.46
C ALA A 433 18.38 -7.30 15.44
N ALA A 434 18.48 -6.40 16.42
CA ALA A 434 17.40 -6.19 17.41
C ALA A 434 16.14 -5.60 16.75
N ILE A 435 16.30 -4.68 15.79
CA ILE A 435 15.17 -4.11 15.05
C ILE A 435 14.60 -5.12 14.05
N LEU A 436 15.45 -5.85 13.34
CA LEU A 436 15.02 -6.87 12.37
C LEU A 436 14.24 -8.02 13.03
N GLN A 437 14.51 -8.30 14.30
CA GLN A 437 13.78 -9.32 15.08
C GLN A 437 12.48 -8.81 15.71
N SER A 438 12.28 -7.49 15.78
CA SER A 438 11.12 -6.88 16.45
C SER A 438 9.83 -6.93 15.65
N GLY A 439 9.87 -7.32 14.37
CA GLY A 439 8.73 -7.35 13.47
C GLY A 439 8.62 -8.60 12.64
N SER A 440 7.63 -8.65 11.78
CA SER A 440 7.54 -9.71 10.76
C SER A 440 8.56 -9.47 9.66
N ARG A 441 9.09 -10.55 9.05
CA ARG A 441 10.11 -10.45 7.98
C ARG A 441 9.66 -9.64 6.74
N HIS A 442 8.39 -9.30 6.62
CA HIS A 442 7.86 -8.54 5.49
C HIS A 442 7.58 -7.07 5.81
N LYS A 443 7.68 -6.64 7.08
CA LYS A 443 7.52 -5.24 7.48
C LYS A 443 8.16 -4.97 8.84
N ILE A 444 8.99 -3.93 8.90
CA ILE A 444 9.57 -3.44 10.15
C ILE A 444 8.58 -2.42 10.75
N PRO A 445 8.05 -2.62 11.97
CA PRO A 445 7.24 -1.59 12.61
C PRO A 445 8.10 -0.35 12.85
N ARG A 446 7.65 0.78 12.28
CA ARG A 446 8.36 2.07 12.42
C ARG A 446 7.99 2.82 13.69
N THR A 447 6.97 2.34 14.39
CA THR A 447 6.50 2.88 15.65
C THR A 447 6.27 1.72 16.63
N VAL A 448 6.73 1.88 17.86
CA VAL A 448 6.60 0.87 18.93
C VAL A 448 6.14 1.52 20.21
N LYS A 449 5.39 0.78 21.05
CA LYS A 449 4.88 1.31 22.33
C LYS A 449 5.94 1.35 23.42
N GLN A 450 6.95 0.53 23.31
CA GLN A 450 8.15 0.48 24.18
C GLN A 450 9.36 -0.08 23.43
#